data_8d303d87f9de7a163ab7e96067dd4498
#
_entry.id   8d303d87f9de7a163ab7e96067dd4498
#
_cell.length_a   1.000
_cell.length_b   1.000
_cell.length_c   1.000
_cell.angle_alpha   90.00
_cell.angle_beta   90.00
_cell.angle_gamma   90.00
#
_symmetry.space_group_name_H-M   'P 1'
#
loop_
_entity.id
_entity.type
_entity.pdbx_description
1 polymer ?
#
loop_
_entity_poly.entity_id
_entity_poly.type
_entity_poly.pdbx_seq_one_letter_code
_entity_poly.pdbx_strand_id
1 'polypeptide(L)'
;MERCQHRPIAHVAKEMGISRACASKWVNRHRDLGDPGLLDGSSAPHTSPTRTPDNVIEEALKLRRAKKWSAAKISTELAEKHGMRVSTSTIQRHLRLHNLHRRRFLDLDGEPVREPQKITARYPGHMIHMDVKKAGKIPDGGGWRIHGRDSDQARQANRAKKGQKVGYTYFHSAIDGFSRLAYTEALPDEKATTVIGFWARARAWFSLHGIGRITRLVTDNGPCYKAHAFKRSITGHVAKHQYIRAYTPRHNGKVERYNRILAEEFLYARPFTSDAHRSAAIKVWNVHYNYHRTHTACGNQPPATRTPARVMNVMTSNI
;
A
#
# COMPACT_ATOMS: atom_id res chain seq x y z
N MET A 1 -24.48 25.90 33.13
CA MET A 1 -25.81 25.67 33.76
C MET A 1 -26.06 26.63 34.90
N GLU A 2 -25.20 26.76 35.87
CA GLU A 2 -25.32 27.63 37.06
C GLU A 2 -25.77 29.05 36.73
N ARG A 3 -25.16 29.71 35.71
CA ARG A 3 -25.55 31.05 35.30
C ARG A 3 -27.00 31.17 34.82
N CYS A 4 -27.58 30.10 34.27
CA CYS A 4 -28.98 30.08 33.83
C CYS A 4 -29.98 29.85 34.95
N GLN A 5 -29.56 29.53 36.15
CA GLN A 5 -30.42 29.40 37.34
C GLN A 5 -30.87 30.79 37.86
N HIS A 6 -30.00 31.80 37.72
CA HIS A 6 -30.19 33.12 38.28
C HIS A 6 -30.31 34.23 37.19
N ARG A 7 -30.18 33.92 35.92
CA ARG A 7 -30.20 34.89 34.82
C ARG A 7 -31.00 34.36 33.63
N PRO A 8 -31.66 35.23 32.87
CA PRO A 8 -32.39 34.84 31.65
C PRO A 8 -31.49 34.10 30.64
N ILE A 9 -31.97 32.99 30.10
CA ILE A 9 -31.22 32.13 29.15
C ILE A 9 -30.76 32.95 27.94
N ALA A 10 -31.54 33.92 27.49
CA ALA A 10 -31.18 34.76 26.34
C ALA A 10 -29.91 35.61 26.58
N HIS A 11 -29.76 36.12 27.80
CA HIS A 11 -28.58 36.92 28.18
C HIS A 11 -27.32 36.03 28.30
N VAL A 12 -27.45 34.87 28.93
CA VAL A 12 -26.36 33.92 29.04
C VAL A 12 -25.93 33.37 27.67
N ALA A 13 -26.89 33.08 26.79
CA ALA A 13 -26.60 32.63 25.43
C ALA A 13 -25.82 33.69 24.63
N LYS A 14 -26.20 34.96 24.71
CA LYS A 14 -25.50 36.07 24.05
C LYS A 14 -24.08 36.22 24.59
N GLU A 15 -23.89 36.14 25.88
CA GLU A 15 -22.62 36.24 26.55
C GLU A 15 -21.66 35.10 26.16
N MET A 16 -22.21 33.89 25.94
CA MET A 16 -21.46 32.70 25.53
C MET A 16 -21.31 32.56 24.00
N GLY A 17 -21.81 33.48 23.22
CA GLY A 17 -21.72 33.42 21.74
C GLY A 17 -22.51 32.26 21.10
N ILE A 18 -23.56 31.75 21.77
CA ILE A 18 -24.40 30.67 21.26
C ILE A 18 -25.84 31.14 21.02
N SER A 19 -26.57 30.40 20.18
CA SER A 19 -27.98 30.74 19.97
C SER A 19 -28.84 30.48 21.21
N ARG A 20 -29.88 31.27 21.44
CA ARG A 20 -30.86 31.05 22.53
C ARG A 20 -31.47 29.65 22.47
N ALA A 21 -31.76 29.14 21.25
CA ALA A 21 -32.31 27.80 21.07
C ALA A 21 -31.34 26.71 21.56
N CYS A 22 -30.04 26.87 21.25
CA CYS A 22 -29.00 25.98 21.74
C CYS A 22 -28.91 25.98 23.28
N ALA A 23 -28.86 27.19 23.87
CA ALA A 23 -28.82 27.32 25.34
C ALA A 23 -30.09 26.73 25.99
N SER A 24 -31.28 27.00 25.47
CA SER A 24 -32.54 26.46 26.00
C SER A 24 -32.59 24.93 25.92
N LYS A 25 -32.11 24.34 24.82
CA LYS A 25 -31.98 22.88 24.65
C LYS A 25 -31.16 22.25 25.79
N TRP A 26 -30.00 22.81 26.09
CA TRP A 26 -29.10 22.29 27.09
C TRP A 26 -29.65 22.50 28.53
N VAL A 27 -30.26 23.65 28.78
CA VAL A 27 -30.89 23.92 30.08
C VAL A 27 -32.05 22.97 30.35
N ASN A 28 -32.92 22.72 29.37
CA ASN A 28 -34.01 21.76 29.50
C ASN A 28 -33.49 20.33 29.71
N ARG A 29 -32.52 19.89 28.91
CA ARG A 29 -31.92 18.56 29.12
C ARG A 29 -31.29 18.37 30.53
N HIS A 30 -30.63 19.41 31.00
CA HIS A 30 -30.08 19.36 32.37
C HIS A 30 -31.19 19.37 33.43
N ARG A 31 -32.26 20.13 33.20
CA ARG A 31 -33.41 20.14 34.11
C ARG A 31 -34.10 18.77 34.23
N ASP A 32 -34.26 18.11 33.09
CA ASP A 32 -34.97 16.83 32.96
C ASP A 32 -34.13 15.63 33.41
N LEU A 33 -32.82 15.65 33.16
CA LEU A 33 -31.91 14.49 33.31
C LEU A 33 -30.72 14.76 34.23
N GLY A 34 -30.56 15.97 34.79
CA GLY A 34 -29.36 16.35 35.52
C GLY A 34 -28.09 16.40 34.68
N ASP A 35 -26.93 16.17 35.31
CA ASP A 35 -25.63 16.16 34.64
C ASP A 35 -25.53 15.16 33.47
N PRO A 36 -26.12 13.95 33.54
CA PRO A 36 -26.19 13.06 32.37
C PRO A 36 -26.86 13.69 31.13
N GLY A 37 -27.76 14.65 31.31
CA GLY A 37 -28.38 15.42 30.21
C GLY A 37 -27.42 16.29 29.43
N LEU A 38 -26.22 16.58 29.96
CA LEU A 38 -25.18 17.34 29.30
C LEU A 38 -24.26 16.46 28.42
N LEU A 39 -24.41 15.17 28.47
CA LEU A 39 -23.67 14.27 27.55
C LEU A 39 -24.29 14.31 26.16
N ASP A 40 -23.44 14.24 25.14
CA ASP A 40 -23.91 14.14 23.75
C ASP A 40 -24.67 12.83 23.55
N GLY A 41 -25.91 12.95 23.10
CA GLY A 41 -26.73 11.82 22.69
C GLY A 41 -26.35 11.32 21.28
N SER A 42 -26.70 10.09 20.95
CA SER A 42 -26.57 9.56 19.62
C SER A 42 -27.34 10.43 18.61
N SER A 43 -26.68 10.82 17.53
CA SER A 43 -27.33 11.50 16.40
C SER A 43 -28.02 10.54 15.43
N ALA A 44 -27.99 9.24 15.71
CA ALA A 44 -28.65 8.23 14.87
C ALA A 44 -30.18 8.43 14.92
N PRO A 45 -30.88 8.32 13.80
CA PRO A 45 -32.33 8.43 13.75
C PRO A 45 -32.96 7.24 14.54
N HIS A 46 -34.03 7.50 15.25
CA HIS A 46 -34.77 6.49 16.01
C HIS A 46 -35.44 5.44 15.11
N THR A 47 -35.79 5.83 13.89
CA THR A 47 -36.40 4.94 12.89
C THR A 47 -35.60 4.99 11.60
N SER A 48 -35.49 3.87 10.91
CA SER A 48 -34.84 3.74 9.61
C SER A 48 -35.77 2.96 8.66
N PRO A 49 -36.74 3.63 8.02
CA PRO A 49 -37.73 2.96 7.17
C PRO A 49 -37.13 2.18 6.01
N THR A 50 -35.95 2.57 5.54
CA THR A 50 -35.21 1.95 4.45
C THR A 50 -34.22 0.88 4.91
N ARG A 51 -34.24 0.52 6.21
CA ARG A 51 -33.38 -0.54 6.73
C ARG A 51 -33.73 -1.87 6.07
N THR A 52 -32.71 -2.57 5.58
CA THR A 52 -32.89 -3.92 5.06
C THR A 52 -33.38 -4.84 6.19
N PRO A 53 -34.47 -5.59 6.00
CA PRO A 53 -35.01 -6.50 7.01
C PRO A 53 -33.99 -7.53 7.46
N ASP A 54 -34.01 -7.89 8.74
CA ASP A 54 -33.00 -8.78 9.32
C ASP A 54 -33.05 -10.19 8.73
N ASN A 55 -34.25 -10.71 8.39
CA ASN A 55 -34.40 -12.01 7.70
C ASN A 55 -33.70 -12.05 6.34
N VAL A 56 -33.67 -10.94 5.62
CA VAL A 56 -32.97 -10.82 4.32
C VAL A 56 -31.46 -10.83 4.53
N ILE A 57 -30.99 -10.17 5.59
CA ILE A 57 -29.58 -10.18 5.97
C ILE A 57 -29.14 -11.58 6.37
N GLU A 58 -29.92 -12.26 7.21
CA GLU A 58 -29.65 -13.63 7.65
C GLU A 58 -29.54 -14.60 6.48
N GLU A 59 -30.47 -14.53 5.51
CA GLU A 59 -30.41 -15.38 4.33
C GLU A 59 -29.17 -15.07 3.46
N ALA A 60 -28.81 -13.80 3.31
CA ALA A 60 -27.58 -13.42 2.64
C ALA A 60 -26.31 -14.00 3.33
N LEU A 61 -26.27 -13.97 4.66
CA LEU A 61 -25.18 -14.54 5.45
C LEU A 61 -25.13 -16.07 5.33
N LYS A 62 -26.28 -16.72 5.36
CA LYS A 62 -26.43 -18.17 5.16
C LYS A 62 -25.92 -18.61 3.79
N LEU A 63 -26.34 -17.93 2.72
CA LEU A 63 -25.84 -18.18 1.37
C LEU A 63 -24.33 -17.97 1.27
N ARG A 64 -23.80 -16.95 1.97
CA ARG A 64 -22.36 -16.70 2.01
C ARG A 64 -21.61 -17.85 2.69
N ARG A 65 -22.08 -18.34 3.84
CA ARG A 65 -21.45 -19.46 4.56
C ARG A 65 -21.52 -20.74 3.74
N ALA A 66 -22.73 -21.14 3.34
CA ALA A 66 -22.96 -22.40 2.68
C ALA A 66 -22.36 -22.49 1.28
N LYS A 67 -22.48 -21.43 0.46
CA LYS A 67 -22.10 -21.45 -0.96
C LYS A 67 -20.85 -20.63 -1.28
N LYS A 68 -20.35 -19.83 -0.34
CA LYS A 68 -19.20 -18.90 -0.53
C LYS A 68 -19.37 -17.97 -1.75
N TRP A 69 -20.60 -17.62 -2.11
CA TRP A 69 -20.92 -16.80 -3.26
C TRP A 69 -20.48 -15.34 -3.09
N SER A 70 -20.28 -14.64 -4.22
CA SER A 70 -20.04 -13.19 -4.22
C SER A 70 -21.29 -12.44 -3.79
N ALA A 71 -21.12 -11.20 -3.32
CA ALA A 71 -22.26 -10.35 -2.96
C ALA A 71 -23.21 -10.10 -4.16
N ALA A 72 -22.67 -10.00 -5.38
CA ALA A 72 -23.47 -9.87 -6.59
C ALA A 72 -24.33 -11.12 -6.82
N LYS A 73 -23.73 -12.33 -6.75
CA LYS A 73 -24.48 -13.58 -6.92
C LYS A 73 -25.55 -13.78 -5.83
N ILE A 74 -25.25 -13.39 -4.58
CA ILE A 74 -26.22 -13.42 -3.49
C ILE A 74 -27.38 -12.44 -3.77
N SER A 75 -27.09 -11.23 -4.28
CA SER A 75 -28.10 -10.24 -4.66
C SER A 75 -29.05 -10.78 -5.73
N THR A 76 -28.51 -11.44 -6.75
CA THR A 76 -29.30 -12.09 -7.81
C THR A 76 -30.18 -13.21 -7.26
N GLU A 77 -29.61 -14.11 -6.47
CA GLU A 77 -30.33 -15.25 -5.87
C GLU A 77 -31.48 -14.79 -4.95
N LEU A 78 -31.23 -13.77 -4.12
CA LEU A 78 -32.28 -13.20 -3.25
C LEU A 78 -33.41 -12.59 -4.07
N ALA A 79 -33.11 -11.95 -5.20
CA ALA A 79 -34.12 -11.36 -6.08
C ALA A 79 -34.94 -12.45 -6.81
N GLU A 80 -34.28 -13.48 -7.35
CA GLU A 80 -34.90 -14.52 -8.18
C GLU A 80 -35.70 -15.53 -7.36
N LYS A 81 -35.14 -16.02 -6.24
CA LYS A 81 -35.77 -17.11 -5.47
C LYS A 81 -36.57 -16.63 -4.26
N HIS A 82 -36.25 -15.47 -3.72
CA HIS A 82 -36.92 -14.98 -2.51
C HIS A 82 -37.69 -13.68 -2.74
N GLY A 83 -37.69 -13.13 -3.96
CA GLY A 83 -38.37 -11.86 -4.30
C GLY A 83 -37.77 -10.65 -3.59
N MET A 84 -36.58 -10.80 -2.96
CA MET A 84 -35.96 -9.79 -2.09
C MET A 84 -34.91 -8.99 -2.84
N ARG A 85 -35.25 -7.78 -3.28
CA ARG A 85 -34.30 -6.88 -3.99
C ARG A 85 -33.40 -6.14 -3.02
N VAL A 86 -32.13 -6.52 -2.95
CA VAL A 86 -31.10 -5.87 -2.12
C VAL A 86 -29.89 -5.55 -2.97
N SER A 87 -29.37 -4.31 -2.84
CA SER A 87 -28.19 -3.91 -3.59
C SER A 87 -26.94 -4.69 -3.17
N THR A 88 -26.05 -4.95 -4.11
CA THR A 88 -24.76 -5.58 -3.87
C THR A 88 -23.95 -4.84 -2.80
N SER A 89 -24.02 -3.50 -2.78
CA SER A 89 -23.32 -2.66 -1.78
C SER A 89 -23.85 -2.89 -0.37
N THR A 90 -25.16 -3.03 -0.20
CA THR A 90 -25.79 -3.36 1.09
C THR A 90 -25.34 -4.72 1.57
N ILE A 91 -25.38 -5.75 0.72
CA ILE A 91 -24.86 -7.08 1.07
C ILE A 91 -23.38 -7.02 1.45
N GLN A 92 -22.55 -6.31 0.69
CA GLN A 92 -21.12 -6.16 1.03
C GLN A 92 -20.91 -5.51 2.38
N ARG A 93 -21.70 -4.49 2.73
CA ARG A 93 -21.65 -3.83 4.04
C ARG A 93 -21.95 -4.82 5.17
N HIS A 94 -23.04 -5.59 5.06
CA HIS A 94 -23.38 -6.59 6.09
C HIS A 94 -22.37 -7.73 6.16
N LEU A 95 -21.86 -8.22 5.02
CA LEU A 95 -20.77 -9.20 5.03
C LEU A 95 -19.50 -8.70 5.72
N ARG A 96 -19.22 -7.36 5.68
CA ARG A 96 -18.11 -6.77 6.44
C ARG A 96 -18.40 -6.73 7.93
N LEU A 97 -19.60 -6.32 8.33
CA LEU A 97 -20.01 -6.27 9.74
C LEU A 97 -19.91 -7.65 10.40
N HIS A 98 -20.20 -8.72 9.68
CA HIS A 98 -20.13 -10.11 10.13
C HIS A 98 -18.79 -10.81 9.83
N ASN A 99 -17.74 -10.08 9.39
CA ASN A 99 -16.43 -10.63 9.00
C ASN A 99 -16.44 -11.66 7.88
N LEU A 100 -17.51 -11.75 7.10
CA LEU A 100 -17.68 -12.69 5.97
C LEU A 100 -17.31 -12.09 4.61
N HIS A 101 -16.72 -10.90 4.55
CA HIS A 101 -16.48 -10.17 3.30
C HIS A 101 -15.41 -10.81 2.39
N ARG A 102 -14.45 -11.56 2.96
CA ARG A 102 -13.34 -12.18 2.22
C ARG A 102 -13.52 -13.69 2.10
N ARG A 103 -14.03 -14.16 0.95
CA ARG A 103 -14.28 -15.58 0.67
C ARG A 103 -13.09 -16.50 0.95
N ARG A 104 -11.87 -16.07 0.61
CA ARG A 104 -10.63 -16.85 0.79
C ARG A 104 -10.24 -17.09 2.25
N PHE A 105 -10.90 -16.42 3.18
CA PHE A 105 -10.68 -16.57 4.62
C PHE A 105 -11.84 -17.25 5.32
N LEU A 106 -12.73 -17.88 4.57
CA LEU A 106 -13.77 -18.74 5.10
C LEU A 106 -13.27 -20.20 5.03
N ASP A 107 -13.46 -20.95 6.11
CA ASP A 107 -13.21 -22.39 6.15
C ASP A 107 -14.25 -23.18 5.37
N LEU A 108 -14.25 -24.50 5.50
CA LEU A 108 -15.22 -25.37 4.79
C LEU A 108 -16.64 -25.11 5.25
N ASP A 109 -16.86 -24.78 6.50
CA ASP A 109 -18.15 -24.53 7.12
C ASP A 109 -18.64 -23.06 6.90
N GLY A 110 -17.81 -22.25 6.25
CA GLY A 110 -18.12 -20.84 5.94
C GLY A 110 -17.87 -19.88 7.10
N GLU A 111 -17.18 -20.32 8.16
CA GLU A 111 -16.80 -19.48 9.26
C GLU A 111 -15.49 -18.72 8.95
N PRO A 112 -15.33 -17.50 9.50
CA PRO A 112 -14.15 -16.70 9.23
C PRO A 112 -12.91 -17.29 9.90
N VAL A 113 -11.95 -17.70 9.08
CA VAL A 113 -10.61 -18.06 9.54
C VAL A 113 -9.86 -16.78 9.92
N ARG A 114 -9.09 -16.83 11.01
CA ARG A 114 -8.26 -15.72 11.47
C ARG A 114 -7.38 -15.21 10.33
N GLU A 115 -7.56 -13.94 9.97
CA GLU A 115 -6.70 -13.31 8.96
C GLU A 115 -5.23 -13.39 9.41
N PRO A 116 -4.32 -13.82 8.53
CA PRO A 116 -2.89 -13.81 8.86
C PRO A 116 -2.49 -12.38 9.23
N GLN A 117 -1.80 -12.22 10.33
CA GLN A 117 -1.32 -10.92 10.79
C GLN A 117 -0.52 -10.23 9.69
N LYS A 118 -0.78 -8.93 9.47
CA LYS A 118 0.03 -8.11 8.57
C LYS A 118 1.45 -8.02 9.13
N ILE A 119 2.43 -8.34 8.30
CA ILE A 119 3.83 -8.08 8.61
C ILE A 119 4.03 -6.56 8.53
N THR A 120 4.15 -5.89 9.67
CA THR A 120 4.29 -4.44 9.75
C THR A 120 5.67 -4.08 10.29
N ALA A 121 6.41 -3.29 9.53
CA ALA A 121 7.64 -2.68 10.03
C ALA A 121 7.28 -1.61 11.07
N ARG A 122 7.97 -1.58 12.20
CA ARG A 122 7.65 -0.74 13.36
C ARG A 122 8.47 0.53 13.44
N TYR A 123 9.68 0.54 12.85
CA TYR A 123 10.64 1.64 12.85
C TYR A 123 11.52 1.54 11.59
N PRO A 124 12.23 2.62 11.22
CA PRO A 124 13.19 2.58 10.11
C PRO A 124 14.26 1.53 10.34
N GLY A 125 14.55 0.70 9.33
CA GLY A 125 15.50 -0.41 9.43
C GLY A 125 14.96 -1.68 10.11
N HIS A 126 13.70 -1.69 10.58
CA HIS A 126 13.12 -2.92 11.11
C HIS A 126 13.08 -4.03 10.06
N MET A 127 12.71 -3.70 8.83
CA MET A 127 12.63 -4.66 7.73
C MET A 127 13.05 -3.99 6.42
N ILE A 128 14.16 -4.42 5.85
CA ILE A 128 14.53 -4.08 4.48
C ILE A 128 14.10 -5.23 3.56
N HIS A 129 13.36 -4.92 2.52
CA HIS A 129 12.93 -5.87 1.51
C HIS A 129 13.79 -5.71 0.26
N MET A 130 14.32 -6.81 -0.26
CA MET A 130 15.10 -6.81 -1.51
C MET A 130 14.43 -7.68 -2.57
N ASP A 131 14.57 -7.25 -3.80
CA ASP A 131 14.09 -7.97 -4.99
C ASP A 131 14.82 -7.52 -6.25
N VAL A 132 14.75 -8.32 -7.30
CA VAL A 132 15.33 -8.03 -8.61
C VAL A 132 14.24 -8.05 -9.68
N LYS A 133 14.07 -6.91 -10.36
CA LYS A 133 13.16 -6.80 -11.49
C LYS A 133 13.93 -6.84 -12.80
N LYS A 134 13.59 -7.80 -13.67
CA LYS A 134 14.15 -7.91 -15.02
C LYS A 134 13.36 -7.02 -16.00
N ALA A 135 14.07 -6.23 -16.80
CA ALA A 135 13.49 -5.50 -17.92
C ALA A 135 14.31 -5.75 -19.18
N GLY A 136 13.65 -6.02 -20.29
CA GLY A 136 14.31 -6.22 -21.57
C GLY A 136 15.21 -5.02 -21.93
N LYS A 137 16.37 -5.26 -22.50
CA LYS A 137 17.27 -4.22 -22.97
C LYS A 137 16.61 -3.40 -24.08
N ILE A 138 16.92 -2.12 -24.12
CA ILE A 138 16.47 -1.18 -25.13
C ILE A 138 17.56 -1.09 -26.19
N PRO A 139 17.26 -1.28 -27.49
CA PRO A 139 18.24 -1.10 -28.54
C PRO A 139 18.68 0.37 -28.65
N ASP A 140 19.88 0.60 -29.16
CA ASP A 140 20.36 1.95 -29.44
C ASP A 140 19.46 2.61 -30.49
N GLY A 141 19.19 3.89 -30.32
CA GLY A 141 18.16 4.63 -31.04
C GLY A 141 16.74 4.44 -30.48
N GLY A 142 16.54 3.55 -29.52
CA GLY A 142 15.24 3.23 -28.94
C GLY A 142 14.52 2.13 -29.71
N GLY A 143 13.30 1.82 -29.28
CA GLY A 143 12.47 0.80 -29.86
C GLY A 143 11.08 1.35 -30.24
N TRP A 144 10.11 0.45 -30.34
CA TRP A 144 8.73 0.79 -30.71
C TRP A 144 8.07 1.86 -29.79
N ARG A 145 8.57 2.06 -28.58
CA ARG A 145 8.06 3.09 -27.66
C ARG A 145 8.44 4.52 -28.09
N ILE A 146 9.52 4.68 -28.85
CA ILE A 146 9.94 5.96 -29.42
C ILE A 146 9.33 6.15 -30.79
N HIS A 147 9.44 5.14 -31.66
CA HIS A 147 9.13 5.25 -33.08
C HIS A 147 7.72 4.85 -33.46
N GLY A 148 6.94 4.26 -32.50
CA GLY A 148 5.67 3.61 -32.79
C GLY A 148 5.83 2.13 -33.18
N ARG A 149 4.80 1.31 -32.94
CA ARG A 149 4.86 -0.15 -33.16
C ARG A 149 5.02 -0.52 -34.65
N ASP A 150 4.43 0.26 -35.52
CA ASP A 150 4.36 -0.01 -36.95
C ASP A 150 5.37 0.75 -37.76
N SER A 151 6.29 1.47 -37.14
CA SER A 151 7.36 2.23 -37.81
C SER A 151 8.43 1.30 -38.43
N ASP A 152 9.05 1.76 -39.51
CA ASP A 152 10.13 1.01 -40.12
C ASP A 152 11.34 0.88 -39.18
N GLN A 153 11.61 1.89 -38.35
CA GLN A 153 12.67 1.86 -37.35
C GLN A 153 12.40 0.76 -36.31
N ALA A 154 11.15 0.61 -35.83
CA ALA A 154 10.80 -0.45 -34.89
C ALA A 154 10.89 -1.84 -35.57
N ARG A 155 10.49 -1.96 -36.81
CA ARG A 155 10.64 -3.20 -37.59
C ARG A 155 12.10 -3.55 -37.83
N GLN A 156 12.95 -2.57 -38.16
CA GLN A 156 14.39 -2.74 -38.35
C GLN A 156 15.08 -3.15 -37.04
N ALA A 157 14.78 -2.48 -35.92
CA ALA A 157 15.25 -2.87 -34.57
C ALA A 157 14.83 -4.30 -34.18
N ASN A 158 13.64 -4.74 -34.57
CA ASN A 158 13.17 -6.10 -34.36
C ASN A 158 13.86 -7.13 -35.29
N ARG A 159 14.12 -6.76 -36.53
CA ARG A 159 14.89 -7.60 -37.50
C ARG A 159 16.34 -7.81 -37.04
N ALA A 160 16.99 -6.75 -36.56
CA ALA A 160 18.34 -6.82 -35.98
C ALA A 160 18.43 -7.73 -34.73
N LYS A 161 17.31 -7.93 -34.03
CA LYS A 161 17.20 -8.87 -32.89
C LYS A 161 16.98 -10.32 -33.31
N LYS A 162 16.60 -10.58 -34.57
CA LYS A 162 16.30 -11.93 -35.04
C LYS A 162 17.56 -12.78 -34.98
N GLY A 163 17.59 -13.79 -34.09
CA GLY A 163 18.75 -14.63 -33.87
C GLY A 163 19.70 -14.20 -32.76
N GLN A 164 19.54 -13.00 -32.17
CA GLN A 164 20.32 -12.53 -31.05
C GLN A 164 19.47 -12.50 -29.73
N LYS A 165 20.00 -13.06 -28.66
CA LYS A 165 19.40 -12.89 -27.32
C LYS A 165 19.68 -11.47 -26.83
N VAL A 166 18.69 -10.58 -26.92
CA VAL A 166 18.82 -9.16 -26.52
C VAL A 166 19.16 -9.02 -25.03
N GLY A 167 18.84 -10.00 -24.22
CA GLY A 167 19.14 -9.99 -22.78
C GLY A 167 18.27 -9.04 -21.97
N TYR A 168 18.63 -8.90 -20.69
CA TYR A 168 17.91 -8.09 -19.72
C TYR A 168 18.87 -7.17 -18.98
N THR A 169 18.32 -6.06 -18.50
CA THR A 169 18.89 -5.25 -17.42
C THR A 169 18.18 -5.62 -16.14
N TYR A 170 18.93 -5.76 -15.07
CA TYR A 170 18.44 -6.21 -13.78
C TYR A 170 18.37 -5.03 -12.82
N PHE A 171 17.17 -4.64 -12.43
CA PHE A 171 16.95 -3.58 -11.48
C PHE A 171 16.90 -4.19 -10.08
N HIS A 172 18.00 -4.05 -9.35
CA HIS A 172 18.10 -4.45 -7.96
C HIS A 172 17.51 -3.36 -7.09
N SER A 173 16.58 -3.71 -6.24
CA SER A 173 15.88 -2.76 -5.37
C SER A 173 15.92 -3.21 -3.92
N ALA A 174 16.16 -2.26 -3.02
CA ALA A 174 16.02 -2.44 -1.58
C ALA A 174 15.08 -1.35 -1.03
N ILE A 175 14.09 -1.73 -0.24
CA ILE A 175 13.11 -0.78 0.33
C ILE A 175 12.95 -1.00 1.83
N ASP A 176 13.00 0.07 2.61
CA ASP A 176 12.64 0.03 4.02
C ASP A 176 11.12 -0.10 4.20
N GLY A 177 10.72 -1.11 4.93
CA GLY A 177 9.32 -1.45 5.16
C GLY A 177 8.54 -0.42 5.98
N PHE A 178 9.22 0.46 6.74
CA PHE A 178 8.59 1.50 7.55
C PHE A 178 8.51 2.84 6.81
N SER A 179 9.66 3.41 6.43
CA SER A 179 9.73 4.71 5.77
C SER A 179 9.33 4.69 4.30
N ARG A 180 9.39 3.52 3.65
CA ARG A 180 9.28 3.34 2.19
C ARG A 180 10.48 3.88 1.41
N LEU A 181 11.53 4.32 2.10
CA LEU A 181 12.76 4.73 1.48
C LEU A 181 13.31 3.59 0.60
N ALA A 182 13.66 3.87 -0.64
CA ALA A 182 14.05 2.86 -1.61
C ALA A 182 15.36 3.22 -2.31
N TYR A 183 16.19 2.22 -2.54
CA TYR A 183 17.42 2.33 -3.32
C TYR A 183 17.39 1.33 -4.46
N THR A 184 17.68 1.79 -5.67
CA THR A 184 17.63 0.95 -6.88
C THR A 184 18.83 1.20 -7.77
N GLU A 185 19.39 0.13 -8.32
CA GLU A 185 20.46 0.16 -9.31
C GLU A 185 20.10 -0.71 -10.53
N ALA A 186 20.51 -0.27 -11.70
CA ALA A 186 20.51 -1.07 -12.92
C ALA A 186 21.84 -1.82 -13.05
N LEU A 187 21.80 -3.16 -12.98
CA LEU A 187 23.00 -4.02 -12.97
C LEU A 187 22.92 -5.08 -14.06
N PRO A 188 24.05 -5.66 -14.46
CA PRO A 188 24.11 -6.54 -15.62
C PRO A 188 23.49 -7.92 -15.41
N ASP A 189 23.42 -8.39 -14.17
CA ASP A 189 22.92 -9.72 -13.83
C ASP A 189 22.37 -9.80 -12.39
N GLU A 190 21.91 -10.99 -11.99
CA GLU A 190 21.42 -11.30 -10.64
C GLU A 190 22.33 -12.30 -9.91
N LYS A 191 23.62 -12.38 -10.28
CA LYS A 191 24.57 -13.28 -9.62
C LYS A 191 24.81 -12.87 -8.16
N ALA A 192 25.22 -13.83 -7.32
CA ALA A 192 25.47 -13.58 -5.91
C ALA A 192 26.50 -12.45 -5.67
N THR A 193 27.57 -12.40 -6.47
CA THR A 193 28.58 -11.32 -6.41
C THR A 193 27.99 -9.94 -6.67
N THR A 194 27.14 -9.83 -7.68
CA THR A 194 26.45 -8.60 -8.04
C THR A 194 25.49 -8.16 -6.93
N VAL A 195 24.73 -9.10 -6.37
CA VAL A 195 23.80 -8.82 -5.25
C VAL A 195 24.56 -8.42 -3.99
N ILE A 196 25.71 -9.00 -3.70
CA ILE A 196 26.58 -8.62 -2.56
C ILE A 196 27.06 -7.17 -2.72
N GLY A 197 27.56 -6.80 -3.91
CA GLY A 197 27.98 -5.43 -4.19
C GLY A 197 26.82 -4.43 -4.09
N PHE A 198 25.65 -4.77 -4.64
CA PHE A 198 24.45 -3.98 -4.49
C PHE A 198 24.06 -3.78 -3.01
N TRP A 199 24.04 -4.86 -2.24
CA TRP A 199 23.72 -4.80 -0.81
C TRP A 199 24.66 -3.89 -0.02
N ALA A 200 25.96 -3.96 -0.28
CA ALA A 200 26.93 -3.10 0.39
C ALA A 200 26.64 -1.60 0.13
N ARG A 201 26.36 -1.23 -1.11
CA ARG A 201 26.01 0.15 -1.50
C ARG A 201 24.64 0.58 -0.95
N ALA A 202 23.64 -0.28 -1.04
CA ALA A 202 22.31 -0.03 -0.47
C ALA A 202 22.39 0.21 1.04
N ARG A 203 23.16 -0.61 1.77
CA ARG A 203 23.36 -0.45 3.20
C ARG A 203 24.03 0.89 3.54
N ALA A 204 25.10 1.24 2.84
CA ALA A 204 25.77 2.53 3.01
C ALA A 204 24.79 3.69 2.78
N TRP A 205 23.99 3.60 1.72
CA TRP A 205 22.97 4.60 1.41
C TRP A 205 21.89 4.71 2.50
N PHE A 206 21.37 3.60 3.02
CA PHE A 206 20.45 3.62 4.15
C PHE A 206 21.08 4.25 5.40
N SER A 207 22.35 3.97 5.68
CA SER A 207 23.08 4.54 6.81
C SER A 207 23.18 6.07 6.72
N LEU A 208 23.41 6.63 5.52
CA LEU A 208 23.39 8.08 5.29
C LEU A 208 22.03 8.73 5.60
N HIS A 209 20.93 7.94 5.55
CA HIS A 209 19.60 8.40 5.92
C HIS A 209 19.25 8.11 7.39
N GLY A 210 20.24 7.78 8.21
CA GLY A 210 20.06 7.47 9.63
C GLY A 210 19.57 6.05 9.92
N ILE A 211 19.51 5.18 8.90
CA ILE A 211 19.11 3.76 9.06
C ILE A 211 20.38 2.91 9.17
N GLY A 212 21.11 3.05 10.26
CA GLY A 212 22.37 2.33 10.48
C GLY A 212 22.18 0.86 10.95
N ARG A 213 21.07 0.56 11.65
CA ARG A 213 20.76 -0.78 12.14
C ARG A 213 19.65 -1.41 11.34
N ILE A 214 19.90 -2.60 10.79
CA ILE A 214 18.93 -3.38 10.05
C ILE A 214 18.60 -4.66 10.83
N THR A 215 17.35 -4.75 11.29
CA THR A 215 16.90 -5.89 12.10
C THR A 215 16.58 -7.10 11.23
N ARG A 216 15.91 -6.90 10.09
CA ARG A 216 15.56 -8.00 9.18
C ARG A 216 15.82 -7.61 7.74
N LEU A 217 16.43 -8.52 7.01
CA LEU A 217 16.51 -8.47 5.56
C LEU A 217 15.54 -9.51 5.00
N VAL A 218 14.58 -9.10 4.20
CA VAL A 218 13.56 -9.96 3.59
C VAL A 218 13.85 -10.10 2.11
N THR A 219 14.04 -11.33 1.64
CA THR A 219 14.26 -11.64 0.22
C THR A 219 13.35 -12.77 -0.23
N ASP A 220 13.22 -12.95 -1.52
CA ASP A 220 12.66 -14.17 -2.08
C ASP A 220 13.61 -15.38 -1.89
N ASN A 221 13.24 -16.52 -2.47
CA ASN A 221 14.02 -17.75 -2.42
C ASN A 221 15.00 -17.89 -3.59
N GLY A 222 15.37 -16.78 -4.25
CA GLY A 222 16.28 -16.78 -5.39
C GLY A 222 17.66 -17.38 -5.05
N PRO A 223 18.32 -18.06 -6.01
CA PRO A 223 19.63 -18.70 -5.78
C PRO A 223 20.69 -17.74 -5.27
N CYS A 224 20.69 -16.48 -5.76
CA CYS A 224 21.63 -15.45 -5.35
C CYS A 224 21.56 -15.13 -3.85
N TYR A 225 20.35 -15.12 -3.26
CA TYR A 225 20.14 -14.89 -1.83
C TYR A 225 20.41 -16.11 -0.97
N LYS A 226 20.32 -17.32 -1.54
CA LYS A 226 20.65 -18.59 -0.86
C LYS A 226 22.16 -18.89 -0.84
N ALA A 227 22.93 -18.23 -1.70
CA ALA A 227 24.37 -18.43 -1.82
C ALA A 227 25.09 -18.19 -0.48
N HIS A 228 26.03 -19.07 -0.12
CA HIS A 228 26.82 -18.97 1.11
C HIS A 228 27.59 -17.63 1.18
N ALA A 229 28.10 -17.13 0.04
CA ALA A 229 28.79 -15.85 -0.04
C ALA A 229 27.86 -14.69 0.37
N PHE A 230 26.60 -14.68 -0.12
CA PHE A 230 25.63 -13.66 0.28
C PHE A 230 25.30 -13.76 1.78
N LYS A 231 25.06 -14.96 2.31
CA LYS A 231 24.80 -15.14 3.74
C LYS A 231 25.96 -14.60 4.59
N ARG A 232 27.22 -14.87 4.21
CA ARG A 232 28.39 -14.32 4.91
C ARG A 232 28.43 -12.78 4.83
N SER A 233 28.11 -12.18 3.68
CA SER A 233 28.17 -10.73 3.49
C SER A 233 27.16 -9.94 4.34
N ILE A 234 26.06 -10.57 4.76
CA ILE A 234 25.04 -9.93 5.61
C ILE A 234 25.28 -10.19 7.11
N THR A 235 26.11 -11.17 7.46
CA THR A 235 26.45 -11.51 8.86
C THR A 235 27.08 -10.30 9.55
N GLY A 236 26.67 -10.00 10.78
CA GLY A 236 27.12 -8.83 11.54
C GLY A 236 26.44 -7.51 11.17
N HIS A 237 25.77 -7.44 10.03
CA HIS A 237 25.07 -6.22 9.55
C HIS A 237 23.55 -6.29 9.64
N VAL A 238 23.00 -7.50 9.67
CA VAL A 238 21.58 -7.79 9.74
C VAL A 238 21.34 -8.78 10.87
N ALA A 239 20.41 -8.49 11.77
CA ALA A 239 20.14 -9.39 12.88
C ALA A 239 19.47 -10.69 12.42
N LYS A 240 18.67 -10.65 11.34
CA LYS A 240 17.99 -11.84 10.80
C LYS A 240 17.77 -11.72 9.28
N HIS A 241 18.27 -12.67 8.51
CA HIS A 241 17.84 -12.90 7.13
C HIS A 241 16.55 -13.72 7.12
N GLN A 242 15.53 -13.24 6.43
CA GLN A 242 14.24 -13.90 6.35
C GLN A 242 13.85 -14.13 4.89
N TYR A 243 13.72 -15.38 4.51
CA TYR A 243 13.14 -15.75 3.22
C TYR A 243 11.61 -15.66 3.29
N ILE A 244 10.97 -15.31 2.18
CA ILE A 244 9.53 -15.46 2.06
C ILE A 244 9.15 -16.95 2.09
N ARG A 245 7.94 -17.25 2.58
CA ARG A 245 7.39 -18.60 2.45
C ARG A 245 7.08 -18.89 0.99
N ALA A 246 7.31 -20.13 0.56
CA ALA A 246 6.91 -20.56 -0.77
C ALA A 246 5.45 -20.23 -1.03
N TYR A 247 5.13 -19.82 -2.25
CA TYR A 247 3.79 -19.44 -2.69
C TYR A 247 3.11 -18.31 -1.86
N THR A 248 3.91 -17.52 -1.13
CA THR A 248 3.37 -16.43 -0.28
C THR A 248 4.01 -15.08 -0.65
N PRO A 249 3.76 -14.54 -1.85
CA PRO A 249 4.38 -13.30 -2.33
C PRO A 249 4.11 -12.09 -1.41
N ARG A 250 2.96 -12.05 -0.75
CA ARG A 250 2.62 -10.97 0.22
C ARG A 250 3.69 -10.70 1.28
N HIS A 251 4.60 -11.64 1.55
CA HIS A 251 5.70 -11.44 2.50
C HIS A 251 6.73 -10.43 1.96
N ASN A 252 6.88 -10.32 0.64
CA ASN A 252 7.73 -9.32 -0.01
C ASN A 252 6.95 -8.15 -0.64
N GLY A 253 5.67 -8.03 -0.30
CA GLY A 253 4.74 -7.09 -0.91
C GLY A 253 5.15 -5.61 -0.88
N LYS A 254 6.15 -5.22 -0.06
CA LYS A 254 6.67 -3.85 -0.04
C LYS A 254 7.52 -3.57 -1.27
N VAL A 255 8.48 -4.44 -1.57
CA VAL A 255 9.32 -4.30 -2.75
C VAL A 255 8.54 -4.65 -4.03
N GLU A 256 7.60 -5.59 -4.00
CA GLU A 256 6.72 -5.86 -5.14
C GLU A 256 5.89 -4.62 -5.52
N ARG A 257 5.32 -3.94 -4.52
CA ARG A 257 4.61 -2.67 -4.76
C ARG A 257 5.54 -1.59 -5.31
N TYR A 258 6.75 -1.48 -4.76
CA TYR A 258 7.76 -0.57 -5.28
C TYR A 258 8.14 -0.91 -6.73
N ASN A 259 8.39 -2.18 -7.05
CA ASN A 259 8.71 -2.62 -8.40
C ASN A 259 7.57 -2.37 -9.40
N ARG A 260 6.32 -2.37 -8.95
CA ARG A 260 5.18 -1.93 -9.75
C ARG A 260 5.26 -0.43 -10.04
N ILE A 261 5.47 0.38 -9.01
CA ILE A 261 5.62 1.84 -9.15
C ILE A 261 6.80 2.17 -10.08
N LEU A 262 7.95 1.53 -9.87
CA LEU A 262 9.12 1.66 -10.76
C LEU A 262 8.78 1.32 -12.22
N ALA A 263 7.98 0.29 -12.45
CA ALA A 263 7.55 -0.08 -13.79
C ALA A 263 6.60 0.95 -14.41
N GLU A 264 5.57 1.33 -13.66
CA GLU A 264 4.48 2.18 -14.15
C GLU A 264 4.89 3.64 -14.29
N GLU A 265 5.71 4.17 -13.39
CA GLU A 265 6.07 5.59 -13.34
C GLU A 265 7.46 5.91 -13.92
N PHE A 266 8.31 4.89 -14.15
CA PHE A 266 9.65 5.09 -14.68
C PHE A 266 9.95 4.20 -15.88
N LEU A 267 10.04 2.86 -15.72
CA LEU A 267 10.57 1.96 -16.77
C LEU A 267 9.75 2.00 -18.06
N TYR A 268 8.43 2.16 -17.94
CA TYR A 268 7.49 2.10 -19.05
C TYR A 268 6.71 3.40 -19.28
N ALA A 269 6.85 4.39 -18.40
CA ALA A 269 6.18 5.67 -18.51
C ALA A 269 6.88 6.62 -19.49
N ARG A 270 8.19 6.42 -19.73
CA ARG A 270 9.02 7.32 -20.54
C ARG A 270 9.70 6.56 -21.68
N PRO A 271 9.88 7.19 -22.83
CA PRO A 271 10.71 6.66 -23.88
C PRO A 271 12.20 6.82 -23.52
N PHE A 272 12.98 5.77 -23.72
CA PHE A 272 14.44 5.80 -23.57
C PHE A 272 15.09 5.43 -24.89
N THR A 273 16.09 6.22 -25.28
CA THR A 273 16.82 6.05 -26.57
C THR A 273 17.79 4.88 -26.54
N SER A 274 18.18 4.41 -25.34
CA SER A 274 19.05 3.25 -25.18
C SER A 274 18.90 2.66 -23.78
N ASP A 275 19.45 1.47 -23.57
CA ASP A 275 19.51 0.87 -22.25
C ASP A 275 20.46 1.62 -21.31
N ALA A 276 21.55 2.18 -21.82
CA ALA A 276 22.47 3.05 -21.09
C ALA A 276 21.75 4.31 -20.58
N HIS A 277 20.95 4.97 -21.42
CA HIS A 277 20.13 6.13 -21.05
C HIS A 277 19.16 5.78 -19.90
N ARG A 278 18.42 4.65 -20.02
CA ARG A 278 17.53 4.18 -18.96
C ARG A 278 18.28 3.88 -17.66
N SER A 279 19.44 3.25 -17.75
CA SER A 279 20.26 2.90 -16.61
C SER A 279 20.84 4.12 -15.90
N ALA A 280 21.24 5.15 -16.64
CA ALA A 280 21.70 6.42 -16.07
C ALA A 280 20.57 7.16 -15.34
N ALA A 281 19.38 7.18 -15.94
CA ALA A 281 18.20 7.85 -15.39
C ALA A 281 17.69 7.24 -14.05
N ILE A 282 18.12 6.02 -13.68
CA ILE A 282 17.71 5.41 -12.41
C ILE A 282 18.19 6.21 -11.18
N LYS A 283 19.30 6.94 -11.31
CA LYS A 283 19.79 7.82 -10.24
C LYS A 283 18.79 8.95 -9.96
N VAL A 284 18.27 9.54 -11.02
CA VAL A 284 17.25 10.61 -10.93
C VAL A 284 15.93 10.04 -10.38
N TRP A 285 15.56 8.84 -10.80
CA TRP A 285 14.41 8.14 -10.23
C TRP A 285 14.53 7.95 -8.72
N ASN A 286 15.70 7.52 -8.21
CA ASN A 286 15.92 7.38 -6.78
C ASN A 286 15.68 8.70 -6.02
N VAL A 287 16.13 9.83 -6.57
CA VAL A 287 15.86 11.15 -5.99
C VAL A 287 14.37 11.46 -6.04
N HIS A 288 13.75 11.36 -7.22
CA HIS A 288 12.32 11.63 -7.38
C HIS A 288 11.46 10.80 -6.43
N TYR A 289 11.66 9.48 -6.39
CA TYR A 289 10.86 8.59 -5.56
C TYR A 289 10.96 8.91 -4.06
N ASN A 290 12.16 9.18 -3.59
CA ASN A 290 12.41 9.33 -2.16
C ASN A 290 12.11 10.72 -1.61
N TYR A 291 12.30 11.77 -2.41
CA TYR A 291 12.25 13.15 -1.92
C TYR A 291 11.10 13.97 -2.51
N HIS A 292 10.53 13.56 -3.62
CA HIS A 292 9.49 14.34 -4.32
C HIS A 292 8.17 13.61 -4.48
N ARG A 293 8.20 12.28 -4.64
CA ARG A 293 6.99 11.50 -4.85
C ARG A 293 6.21 11.33 -3.54
N THR A 294 4.96 11.78 -3.53
CA THR A 294 4.06 11.57 -2.40
C THR A 294 3.68 10.09 -2.24
N HIS A 295 3.56 9.64 -1.00
CA HIS A 295 3.23 8.26 -0.69
C HIS A 295 2.14 8.18 0.40
N THR A 296 1.01 7.53 0.12
CA THR A 296 -0.13 7.42 1.06
C THR A 296 0.27 6.80 2.40
N ALA A 297 1.14 5.78 2.40
CA ALA A 297 1.64 5.17 3.63
C ALA A 297 2.58 6.09 4.45
N CYS A 298 2.99 7.22 3.89
CA CYS A 298 3.80 8.26 4.53
C CYS A 298 2.98 9.52 4.84
N GLY A 299 1.64 9.42 4.90
CA GLY A 299 0.78 10.56 5.12
C GLY A 299 0.77 11.54 3.96
N ASN A 300 0.85 11.02 2.73
CA ASN A 300 0.98 11.80 1.48
C ASN A 300 2.25 12.68 1.42
N GLN A 301 3.29 12.31 2.17
CA GLN A 301 4.60 12.93 2.11
C GLN A 301 5.61 11.99 1.43
N PRO A 302 6.74 12.51 0.93
CA PRO A 302 7.82 11.68 0.40
C PRO A 302 8.43 10.73 1.44
N PRO A 303 8.95 9.55 1.03
CA PRO A 303 9.58 8.59 1.94
C PRO A 303 10.68 9.16 2.86
N ALA A 304 11.49 10.11 2.36
CA ALA A 304 12.57 10.73 3.12
C ALA A 304 12.08 11.47 4.37
N THR A 305 10.82 11.93 4.43
CA THR A 305 10.25 12.58 5.62
C THR A 305 10.13 11.63 6.81
N ARG A 306 10.20 10.33 6.59
CA ARG A 306 10.08 9.29 7.63
C ARG A 306 11.40 8.64 7.99
N THR A 307 12.51 9.23 7.58
CA THR A 307 13.86 8.77 7.93
C THR A 307 14.43 9.57 9.10
N PRO A 308 15.30 8.99 9.95
CA PRO A 308 15.87 9.71 11.08
C PRO A 308 16.68 10.94 10.67
N ALA A 309 17.43 10.87 9.60
CA ALA A 309 18.29 11.97 9.15
C ALA A 309 17.53 13.13 8.48
N ARG A 310 16.26 12.96 8.10
CA ARG A 310 15.39 13.98 7.49
C ARG A 310 16.08 14.84 6.42
N VAL A 311 16.83 14.20 5.52
CA VAL A 311 17.46 14.90 4.39
C VAL A 311 16.34 15.37 3.44
N MET A 312 16.05 16.66 3.39
CA MET A 312 14.88 17.20 2.67
C MET A 312 15.24 18.10 1.47
N ASN A 313 16.47 18.62 1.41
CA ASN A 313 16.86 19.60 0.40
C ASN A 313 17.60 18.97 -0.80
N VAL A 314 17.06 17.86 -1.32
CA VAL A 314 17.62 17.21 -2.51
C VAL A 314 16.87 17.69 -3.74
N MET A 315 17.49 18.54 -4.53
CA MET A 315 16.93 18.96 -5.81
C MET A 315 17.04 17.84 -6.86
N THR A 316 16.00 17.67 -7.67
CA THR A 316 16.13 16.96 -8.94
C THR A 316 16.84 17.85 -9.92
N SER A 317 18.05 17.50 -10.33
CA SER A 317 18.61 18.06 -11.56
C SER A 317 17.60 17.78 -12.68
N ASN A 318 17.30 18.82 -13.45
CA ASN A 318 16.32 18.75 -14.57
C ASN A 318 16.57 17.51 -15.44
N ILE A 319 15.52 16.72 -15.59
CA ILE A 319 15.47 15.57 -16.49
C ILE A 319 15.10 16.06 -17.88
#